data_6efb25470be970c44b33c870f02180d0
#
_entry.id   6efb25470be970c44b33c870f02180d0
#
_cell.length_a   1.000
_cell.length_b   1.000
_cell.length_c   1.000
_cell.angle_alpha   90.00
_cell.angle_beta   90.00
_cell.angle_gamma   90.00
#
_symmetry.space_group_name_H-M   'P 1'
#
loop_
_entity.id
_entity.type
_entity.pdbx_description
1 polymer ?
#
loop_
_entity_poly.entity_id
_entity_poly.type
_entity_poly.pdbx_seq_one_letter_code
_entity_poly.pdbx_strand_id
1 'polypeptide(L)'
;MNKISLVYYSSTGNTYSMAKAIEEGIIEAGGKVTVYKASEMNKDDILSSDVIAMGSPAMGAEVIDENYLLPFMEEDGPKFKGKKVYIFGSYGWGGGEYADNWKTQLEGFGAKIVAMPILANEAPTDEELAQLKEIGKKLVTI
;
A
#
# COMPACT_ATOMS: atom_id res chain seq x y z
N MET A 1 0.20 19.04 7.12
CA MET A 1 0.45 17.59 7.02
C MET A 1 -0.53 16.92 6.09
N ASN A 2 -0.10 15.87 5.44
CA ASN A 2 -0.98 15.13 4.55
C ASN A 2 -2.04 14.33 5.32
N LYS A 3 -3.23 14.23 4.76
CA LYS A 3 -4.21 13.24 5.18
C LYS A 3 -3.80 11.91 4.55
N ILE A 4 -3.59 10.89 5.37
CA ILE A 4 -3.07 9.61 4.91
C ILE A 4 -4.07 8.50 5.21
N SER A 5 -4.36 7.67 4.22
CA SER A 5 -5.08 6.41 4.40
C SER A 5 -4.16 5.26 4.04
N LEU A 6 -4.22 4.21 4.84
CA LEU A 6 -3.47 2.98 4.60
C LEU A 6 -4.47 1.83 4.54
N VAL A 7 -4.52 1.14 3.41
CA VAL A 7 -5.41 0.00 3.23
C VAL A 7 -4.60 -1.22 2.86
N TYR A 8 -4.90 -2.36 3.48
CA TYR A 8 -4.13 -3.58 3.23
C TYR A 8 -5.00 -4.82 3.27
N TYR A 9 -4.58 -5.83 2.51
CA TYR A 9 -5.07 -7.18 2.62
C TYR A 9 -3.93 -8.07 3.14
N SER A 10 -4.21 -8.92 4.11
CA SER A 10 -3.22 -9.84 4.65
C SER A 10 -3.88 -11.18 4.95
N SER A 11 -3.31 -12.27 4.41
CA SER A 11 -3.81 -13.61 4.66
C SER A 11 -2.99 -14.35 5.70
N THR A 12 -1.68 -14.12 5.74
CA THR A 12 -0.75 -14.83 6.65
C THR A 12 -0.16 -13.95 7.73
N GLY A 13 -0.45 -12.65 7.70
CA GLY A 13 0.10 -11.69 8.64
C GLY A 13 1.34 -10.95 8.15
N ASN A 14 1.92 -11.34 7.03
CA ASN A 14 3.14 -10.69 6.51
C ASN A 14 2.86 -9.26 6.05
N THR A 15 1.86 -9.07 5.22
CA THR A 15 1.49 -7.74 4.76
C THR A 15 0.98 -6.87 5.91
N TYR A 16 0.30 -7.46 6.89
CA TYR A 16 -0.12 -6.76 8.09
C TYR A 16 1.09 -6.19 8.85
N SER A 17 2.13 -7.00 9.04
CA SER A 17 3.36 -6.54 9.74
C SER A 17 4.00 -5.37 9.01
N MET A 18 4.00 -5.40 7.69
CA MET A 18 4.52 -4.32 6.86
C MET A 18 3.68 -3.05 6.99
N ALA A 19 2.36 -3.18 6.96
CA ALA A 19 1.44 -2.07 7.16
C ALA A 19 1.65 -1.43 8.54
N LYS A 20 1.85 -2.25 9.56
CA LYS A 20 2.09 -1.79 10.92
C LYS A 20 3.36 -0.94 11.02
N ALA A 21 4.41 -1.33 10.32
CA ALA A 21 5.66 -0.57 10.30
C ALA A 21 5.47 0.82 9.66
N ILE A 22 4.72 0.88 8.57
CA ILE A 22 4.41 2.17 7.93
C ILE A 22 3.60 3.06 8.88
N GLU A 23 2.58 2.49 9.53
CA GLU A 23 1.77 3.20 10.50
C GLU A 23 2.63 3.79 11.62
N GLU A 24 3.52 3.00 12.17
CA GLU A 24 4.44 3.45 13.23
C GLU A 24 5.30 4.62 12.79
N GLY A 25 5.82 4.57 11.56
CA GLY A 25 6.61 5.67 11.01
C GLY A 25 5.82 6.96 10.86
N ILE A 26 4.58 6.86 10.40
CA ILE A 26 3.69 8.02 10.28
C ILE A 26 3.46 8.66 11.66
N ILE A 27 3.16 7.84 12.65
CA ILE A 27 2.89 8.33 14.02
C ILE A 27 4.16 8.96 14.63
N GLU A 28 5.31 8.34 14.46
CA GLU A 28 6.57 8.89 14.97
C GLU A 28 6.92 10.24 14.37
N ALA A 29 6.55 10.48 13.12
CA ALA A 29 6.78 11.76 12.46
C ALA A 29 5.69 12.80 12.79
N GLY A 30 4.78 12.48 13.69
CA GLY A 30 3.72 13.39 14.13
C GLY A 30 2.51 13.42 13.20
N GLY A 31 2.44 12.52 12.25
CA GLY A 31 1.32 12.42 11.30
C GLY A 31 0.14 11.64 11.87
N LYS A 32 -0.94 11.65 11.12
CA LYS A 32 -2.15 10.88 11.42
C LYS A 32 -2.48 10.03 10.22
N VAL A 33 -2.94 8.81 10.47
CA VAL A 33 -3.30 7.87 9.43
C VAL A 33 -4.56 7.11 9.85
N THR A 34 -5.44 6.86 8.88
CA THR A 34 -6.55 5.94 9.08
C THR A 34 -6.17 4.63 8.40
N VAL A 35 -6.22 3.54 9.16
CA VAL A 35 -5.84 2.22 8.66
C VAL A 35 -7.10 1.40 8.42
N TYR A 36 -7.18 0.80 7.24
CA TYR A 36 -8.31 -0.04 6.84
C TYR A 36 -7.82 -1.43 6.45
N LYS A 37 -8.51 -2.45 6.94
CA LYS A 37 -8.45 -3.76 6.29
C LYS A 37 -9.19 -3.62 4.96
N ALA A 38 -8.69 -4.27 3.93
CA ALA A 38 -9.31 -4.18 2.60
C ALA A 38 -10.80 -4.57 2.62
N SER A 39 -11.16 -5.56 3.44
CA SER A 39 -12.56 -6.01 3.58
C SER A 39 -13.47 -4.99 4.29
N GLU A 40 -12.91 -3.98 4.91
CA GLU A 40 -13.65 -2.99 5.70
C GLU A 40 -13.37 -1.57 5.24
N MET A 41 -12.84 -1.38 4.04
CA MET A 41 -12.43 -0.06 3.57
C MET A 41 -13.62 0.88 3.35
N ASN A 42 -13.37 2.16 3.66
CA ASN A 42 -14.26 3.26 3.28
C ASN A 42 -13.65 3.95 2.08
N LYS A 43 -14.16 3.64 0.89
CA LYS A 43 -13.60 4.12 -0.37
C LYS A 43 -13.59 5.64 -0.46
N ASP A 44 -14.67 6.29 -0.02
CA ASP A 44 -14.77 7.75 -0.09
C ASP A 44 -13.72 8.42 0.79
N ASP A 45 -13.52 7.91 1.99
CA ASP A 45 -12.50 8.45 2.89
C ASP A 45 -11.09 8.24 2.32
N ILE A 46 -10.82 7.05 1.80
CA ILE A 46 -9.52 6.74 1.19
C ILE A 46 -9.25 7.68 0.01
N LEU A 47 -10.22 7.83 -0.89
CA LEU A 47 -10.06 8.65 -2.09
C LEU A 47 -10.02 10.15 -1.79
N SER A 48 -10.42 10.58 -0.60
CA SER A 48 -10.27 11.98 -0.17
C SER A 48 -8.91 12.28 0.44
N SER A 49 -8.07 11.27 0.60
CA SER A 49 -6.75 11.42 1.22
C SER A 49 -5.75 12.04 0.25
N ASP A 50 -4.76 12.74 0.82
CA ASP A 50 -3.64 13.30 0.04
C ASP A 50 -2.67 12.20 -0.37
N VAL A 51 -2.47 11.21 0.51
CA VAL A 51 -1.57 10.08 0.29
C VAL A 51 -2.32 8.79 0.61
N ILE A 52 -2.19 7.81 -0.26
CA ILE A 52 -2.80 6.50 -0.08
C ILE A 52 -1.71 5.44 -0.11
N ALA A 53 -1.55 4.71 0.99
CA ALA A 53 -0.66 3.55 1.04
C ALA A 53 -1.50 2.29 0.93
N MET A 54 -1.11 1.38 0.03
CA MET A 54 -1.86 0.14 -0.21
C MET A 54 -0.93 -1.06 -0.18
N GLY A 55 -1.33 -2.09 0.56
CA GLY A 55 -0.56 -3.31 0.68
C GLY A 55 -1.36 -4.55 0.31
N SER A 56 -0.73 -5.47 -0.41
CA SER A 56 -1.31 -6.75 -0.78
C SER A 56 -0.22 -7.78 -0.97
N PRO A 57 -0.44 -9.03 -0.51
CA PRO A 57 0.44 -10.12 -0.94
C PRO A 57 0.17 -10.45 -2.40
N ALA A 58 1.12 -11.14 -3.04
CA ALA A 58 0.89 -11.76 -4.34
C ALA A 58 -0.09 -12.92 -4.15
N MET A 59 -1.17 -12.91 -4.91
CA MET A 59 -2.20 -13.94 -4.86
C MET A 59 -2.19 -14.76 -6.14
N GLY A 60 -2.59 -16.01 -6.03
CA GLY A 60 -2.85 -16.93 -7.13
C GLY A 60 -1.96 -16.74 -8.38
N ALA A 61 -2.47 -16.07 -9.38
CA ALA A 61 -1.81 -15.85 -10.67
C ALA A 61 -0.93 -14.58 -10.68
N GLU A 62 -0.19 -14.31 -9.62
CA GLU A 62 0.70 -13.15 -9.53
C GLU A 62 -0.06 -11.83 -9.66
N VAL A 63 -1.18 -11.70 -8.94
CA VAL A 63 -1.98 -10.48 -8.90
C VAL A 63 -2.17 -10.04 -7.45
N ILE A 64 -2.64 -8.81 -7.27
CA ILE A 64 -3.03 -8.32 -5.94
C ILE A 64 -4.29 -9.03 -5.46
N ASP A 65 -4.66 -8.81 -4.20
CA ASP A 65 -5.90 -9.36 -3.65
C ASP A 65 -7.07 -9.18 -4.62
N GLU A 66 -7.68 -10.28 -5.01
CA GLU A 66 -8.73 -10.32 -6.01
C GLU A 66 -10.13 -10.03 -5.45
N ASN A 67 -10.28 -10.08 -4.13
CA ASN A 67 -11.59 -9.92 -3.50
C ASN A 67 -11.94 -8.47 -3.21
N TYR A 68 -10.96 -7.64 -2.86
CA TYR A 68 -11.20 -6.27 -2.42
C TYR A 68 -10.38 -5.24 -3.17
N LEU A 69 -9.05 -5.42 -3.25
CA LEU A 69 -8.17 -4.42 -3.85
C LEU A 69 -8.25 -4.39 -5.37
N LEU A 70 -8.33 -5.56 -6.01
CA LEU A 70 -8.46 -5.59 -7.46
C LEU A 70 -9.77 -4.95 -7.93
N PRO A 71 -10.93 -5.27 -7.33
CA PRO A 71 -12.17 -4.56 -7.67
C PRO A 71 -12.09 -3.05 -7.40
N PHE A 72 -11.41 -2.64 -6.35
CA PHE A 72 -11.20 -1.23 -6.05
C PHE A 72 -10.46 -0.53 -7.19
N MET A 73 -9.40 -1.16 -7.70
CA MET A 73 -8.65 -0.62 -8.84
C MET A 73 -9.52 -0.57 -10.10
N GLU A 74 -10.29 -1.62 -10.37
CA GLU A 74 -11.11 -1.70 -11.57
C GLU A 74 -12.26 -0.71 -11.56
N GLU A 75 -12.90 -0.52 -10.41
CA GLU A 75 -14.08 0.36 -10.28
C GLU A 75 -13.70 1.82 -10.08
N ASP A 76 -12.67 2.09 -9.28
CA ASP A 76 -12.34 3.45 -8.84
C ASP A 76 -10.97 3.95 -9.32
N GLY A 77 -10.29 3.19 -10.17
CA GLY A 77 -8.95 3.54 -10.65
C GLY A 77 -8.81 4.98 -11.15
N PRO A 78 -9.72 5.46 -12.01
CA PRO A 78 -9.61 6.84 -12.51
C PRO A 78 -9.64 7.92 -11.42
N LYS A 79 -10.18 7.61 -10.26
CA LYS A 79 -10.23 8.55 -9.12
C LYS A 79 -8.86 8.72 -8.44
N PHE A 80 -7.89 7.89 -8.79
CA PHE A 80 -6.52 8.01 -8.28
C PHE A 80 -5.70 9.07 -9.00
N LYS A 81 -6.22 9.67 -10.03
CA LYS A 81 -5.51 10.70 -10.80
C LYS A 81 -5.00 11.82 -9.89
N GLY A 82 -3.71 12.07 -9.94
CA GLY A 82 -3.07 13.10 -9.13
C GLY A 82 -2.81 12.72 -7.69
N LYS A 83 -3.24 11.54 -7.25
CA LYS A 83 -3.00 11.08 -5.88
C LYS A 83 -1.59 10.57 -5.71
N LYS A 84 -1.01 10.81 -4.54
CA LYS A 84 0.26 10.24 -4.15
C LYS A 84 0.01 8.87 -3.56
N VAL A 85 0.66 7.84 -4.09
CA VAL A 85 0.40 6.45 -3.74
C VAL A 85 1.70 5.74 -3.40
N TYR A 86 1.68 4.95 -2.34
CA TYR A 86 2.74 4.01 -2.02
C TYR A 86 2.16 2.60 -1.96
N ILE A 87 2.85 1.64 -2.57
CA ILE A 87 2.42 0.23 -2.55
C ILE A 87 3.51 -0.65 -1.95
N PHE A 88 3.09 -1.72 -1.30
CA PHE A 88 3.98 -2.67 -0.64
C PHE A 88 3.29 -4.03 -0.55
N GLY A 89 4.05 -5.05 -0.17
CA GLY A 89 3.44 -6.35 0.05
C GLY A 89 4.46 -7.48 0.13
N SER A 90 3.95 -8.70 0.26
CA SER A 90 4.76 -9.90 0.37
C SER A 90 4.50 -10.85 -0.81
N TYR A 91 5.46 -11.70 -1.11
CA TYR A 91 5.31 -12.72 -2.16
C TYR A 91 5.99 -14.01 -1.72
N GLY A 92 5.52 -15.15 -2.23
CA GLY A 92 6.12 -16.44 -1.93
C GLY A 92 7.08 -16.87 -3.03
N TRP A 93 6.61 -16.86 -4.28
CA TRP A 93 7.40 -17.19 -5.46
C TRP A 93 7.04 -16.20 -6.57
N GLY A 94 7.76 -16.23 -7.67
CA GLY A 94 7.46 -15.35 -8.81
C GLY A 94 8.16 -14.01 -8.83
N GLY A 95 8.93 -13.64 -7.82
CA GLY A 95 9.80 -12.46 -7.86
C GLY A 95 9.15 -11.09 -7.73
N GLY A 96 7.88 -11.01 -7.37
CA GLY A 96 7.23 -9.73 -7.11
C GLY A 96 6.70 -9.00 -8.35
N GLU A 97 6.55 -9.67 -9.46
CA GLU A 97 6.02 -9.07 -10.70
C GLU A 97 4.64 -8.45 -10.53
N TYR A 98 3.83 -9.00 -9.62
CA TYR A 98 2.49 -8.47 -9.34
C TYR A 98 2.53 -6.99 -8.95
N ALA A 99 3.56 -6.58 -8.23
CA ALA A 99 3.70 -5.20 -7.79
C ALA A 99 4.10 -4.28 -8.93
N ASP A 100 4.92 -4.76 -9.87
CA ASP A 100 5.26 -4.00 -11.07
C ASP A 100 4.02 -3.75 -11.91
N ASN A 101 3.17 -4.76 -12.06
CA ASN A 101 1.91 -4.65 -12.78
C ASN A 101 0.96 -3.68 -12.07
N TRP A 102 0.90 -3.75 -10.75
CA TRP A 102 0.06 -2.85 -9.96
C TRP A 102 0.53 -1.40 -10.07
N LYS A 103 1.84 -1.19 -9.97
CA LYS A 103 2.44 0.13 -10.15
C LYS A 103 2.10 0.71 -11.53
N THR A 104 2.27 -0.09 -12.58
CA THR A 104 1.96 0.32 -13.95
C THR A 104 0.49 0.68 -14.09
N GLN A 105 -0.40 -0.10 -13.49
CA GLN A 105 -1.83 0.18 -13.49
C GLN A 105 -2.14 1.52 -12.83
N LEU A 106 -1.58 1.76 -11.65
CA LEU A 106 -1.79 3.01 -10.92
C LEU A 106 -1.25 4.21 -11.68
N GLU A 107 -0.07 4.09 -12.26
CA GLU A 107 0.50 5.16 -13.08
C GLU A 107 -0.36 5.44 -14.30
N GLY A 108 -0.95 4.39 -14.89
CA GLY A 108 -1.90 4.54 -16.00
C GLY A 108 -3.16 5.29 -15.61
N PHE A 109 -3.56 5.24 -14.36
CA PHE A 109 -4.68 6.03 -13.83
C PHE A 109 -4.28 7.47 -13.50
N GLY A 110 -3.01 7.80 -13.57
CA GLY A 110 -2.52 9.14 -13.25
C GLY A 110 -2.06 9.33 -11.82
N ALA A 111 -1.93 8.24 -11.05
CA ALA A 111 -1.39 8.30 -9.70
C ALA A 111 0.13 8.50 -9.74
N LYS A 112 0.67 9.09 -8.68
CA LYS A 112 2.12 9.28 -8.52
C LYS A 112 2.63 8.28 -7.49
N ILE A 113 3.48 7.36 -7.92
CA ILE A 113 4.14 6.43 -7.00
C ILE A 113 5.31 7.17 -6.35
N VAL A 114 5.24 7.35 -5.05
CA VAL A 114 6.13 8.29 -4.33
C VAL A 114 7.49 7.72 -3.96
N ALA A 115 7.64 6.40 -4.01
CA ALA A 115 8.91 5.74 -3.70
C ALA A 115 8.89 4.32 -4.25
N MET A 116 10.06 3.69 -4.33
CA MET A 116 10.17 2.30 -4.76
C MET A 116 9.38 1.39 -3.81
N PRO A 117 8.49 0.54 -4.34
CA PRO A 117 7.77 -0.41 -3.50
C PRO A 117 8.71 -1.34 -2.75
N ILE A 118 8.43 -1.57 -1.47
CA ILE A 118 9.16 -2.55 -0.67
C ILE A 118 8.36 -3.86 -0.70
N LEU A 119 9.00 -4.92 -1.17
CA LEU A 119 8.39 -6.24 -1.27
C LEU A 119 9.20 -7.22 -0.44
N ALA A 120 8.51 -7.97 0.41
CA ALA A 120 9.14 -8.98 1.25
C ALA A 120 8.92 -10.37 0.68
N ASN A 121 9.97 -11.18 0.64
CA ASN A 121 9.83 -12.59 0.29
C ASN A 121 9.33 -13.32 1.55
N GLU A 122 8.04 -13.65 1.55
CA GLU A 122 7.32 -14.20 2.71
C GLU A 122 7.35 -13.22 3.88
N ALA A 123 7.94 -13.58 5.03
CA ALA A 123 7.98 -12.69 6.18
C ALA A 123 8.95 -11.54 5.95
N PRO A 124 8.57 -10.29 6.30
CA PRO A 124 9.48 -9.16 6.17
C PRO A 124 10.65 -9.31 7.15
N THR A 125 11.83 -8.91 6.70
CA THR A 125 13.03 -8.85 7.55
C THR A 125 12.98 -7.63 8.44
N ASP A 126 13.82 -7.61 9.49
CA ASP A 126 13.93 -6.43 10.36
C ASP A 126 14.37 -5.20 9.58
N GLU A 127 15.26 -5.38 8.60
CA GLU A 127 15.70 -4.29 7.74
C GLU A 127 14.55 -3.74 6.88
N GLU A 128 13.74 -4.63 6.31
CA GLU A 128 12.58 -4.22 5.52
C GLU A 128 11.55 -3.48 6.36
N LEU A 129 11.31 -3.95 7.59
CA LEU A 129 10.41 -3.26 8.52
C LEU A 129 10.95 -1.86 8.88
N ALA A 130 12.25 -1.74 9.09
CA ALA A 130 12.88 -0.44 9.35
C ALA A 130 12.74 0.51 8.16
N GLN A 131 12.92 0.00 6.94
CA GLN A 131 12.74 0.78 5.71
C GLN A 131 11.30 1.24 5.54
N LEU A 132 10.33 0.37 5.84
CA LEU A 132 8.91 0.72 5.78
C LEU A 132 8.55 1.79 6.80
N LYS A 133 9.14 1.75 7.97
CA LYS A 133 8.96 2.79 8.98
C LYS A 133 9.48 4.14 8.48
N GLU A 134 10.63 4.16 7.81
CA GLU A 134 11.16 5.37 7.19
C GLU A 134 10.25 5.88 6.06
N ILE A 135 9.67 4.97 5.27
CA ILE A 135 8.66 5.33 4.28
C ILE A 135 7.49 6.03 4.97
N GLY A 136 6.98 5.46 6.07
CA GLY A 136 5.88 6.06 6.83
C GLY A 136 6.18 7.51 7.23
N LYS A 137 7.40 7.76 7.70
CA LYS A 137 7.80 9.12 8.08
C LYS A 137 7.76 10.08 6.89
N LYS A 138 8.19 9.62 5.71
CA LYS A 138 8.17 10.44 4.49
C LYS A 138 6.76 10.78 4.04
N LEU A 139 5.80 9.87 4.21
CA LEU A 139 4.44 10.09 3.75
C LEU A 139 3.77 11.29 4.43
N VAL A 140 4.26 11.71 5.58
CA VAL A 140 3.66 12.80 6.34
C VAL A 140 3.79 14.15 5.62
N THR A 141 4.88 14.34 4.89
CA THR A 141 5.22 15.66 4.32
C THR A 141 5.52 15.68 2.81
N ILE A 142 5.35 14.59 2.12
CA ILE A 142 5.65 14.56 0.67
C ILE A 142 4.69 15.37 -0.17
#